data_47d30d2840af419ff7ddce347e9499fb
#
_entry.id   47d30d2840af419ff7ddce347e9499fb
#
_cell.length_a   1.000
_cell.length_b   1.000
_cell.length_c   1.000
_cell.angle_alpha   90.00
_cell.angle_beta   90.00
_cell.angle_gamma   90.00
#
_symmetry.space_group_name_H-M   'P 1'
#
loop_
_entity.id
_entity.type
_entity.pdbx_description
1 polymer ?
#
loop_
_entity_poly.entity_id
_entity_poly.type
_entity_poly.pdbx_seq_one_letter_code
_entity_poly.pdbx_strand_id
1 'polypeptide(L)'
;MSDQPEQFVIPELCNTTSLALLIIFSELLVVVLLFAGGKITWVQFGLMSLFVQWIALVSAGVLCSLRSWLLRLNFRLGAAIAFVTVQVVALLVGLMAEWVLDRGPGLLQRLAGVVTISSIITGLLLRYFYVQQRLRVQEQAELQSRIQ
;
A
#
# COMPACT_ATOMS: atom_id res chain seq x y z
N MET A 1 -21.64 -13.93 24.15
CA MET A 1 -20.36 -14.14 23.48
C MET A 1 -20.56 -13.93 21.99
N SER A 2 -20.31 -12.76 21.57
CA SER A 2 -20.39 -12.42 20.16
C SER A 2 -19.09 -12.85 19.51
N ASP A 3 -19.14 -13.93 18.73
CA ASP A 3 -18.19 -14.16 17.66
C ASP A 3 -18.25 -12.94 16.72
N GLN A 4 -17.55 -11.89 17.09
CA GLN A 4 -17.34 -10.82 16.13
C GLN A 4 -16.43 -11.39 15.05
N PRO A 5 -16.93 -11.54 13.82
CA PRO A 5 -16.06 -11.94 12.73
C PRO A 5 -14.89 -10.95 12.68
N GLU A 6 -13.69 -11.45 12.50
CA GLU A 6 -12.49 -10.62 12.31
C GLU A 6 -12.77 -9.65 11.17
N GLN A 7 -13.27 -8.47 11.53
CA GLN A 7 -13.54 -7.42 10.58
C GLN A 7 -12.22 -6.84 10.10
N PHE A 8 -12.11 -6.69 8.80
CA PHE A 8 -11.00 -5.98 8.19
C PHE A 8 -11.00 -4.53 8.68
N VAL A 9 -10.16 -4.24 9.65
CA VAL A 9 -9.94 -2.86 10.10
C VAL A 9 -8.90 -2.27 9.17
N ILE A 10 -9.36 -1.48 8.21
CA ILE A 10 -8.46 -0.57 7.50
C ILE A 10 -8.00 0.42 8.57
N PRO A 11 -6.68 0.47 8.88
CA PRO A 11 -6.17 1.54 9.71
C PRO A 11 -6.64 2.84 9.10
N GLU A 12 -6.89 3.86 9.91
CA GLU A 12 -7.46 5.15 9.49
C GLU A 12 -6.58 5.84 8.43
N LEU A 13 -6.49 5.23 7.24
CA LEU A 13 -5.75 5.74 6.09
C LEU A 13 -6.29 7.09 5.60
N CYS A 14 -7.52 7.40 6.02
CA CYS A 14 -8.19 8.65 5.70
C CYS A 14 -7.81 9.80 6.66
N ASN A 15 -7.00 9.52 7.68
CA ASN A 15 -6.51 10.53 8.61
C ASN A 15 -5.29 11.24 8.04
N THR A 16 -5.18 12.55 8.28
CA THR A 16 -4.04 13.38 7.85
C THR A 16 -2.70 12.83 8.33
N THR A 17 -2.64 12.31 9.56
CA THR A 17 -1.42 11.71 10.12
C THR A 17 -0.99 10.47 9.34
N SER A 18 -1.93 9.60 8.98
CA SER A 18 -1.65 8.39 8.18
C SER A 18 -1.20 8.73 6.77
N LEU A 19 -1.81 9.75 6.15
CA LEU A 19 -1.37 10.25 4.85
C LEU A 19 0.05 10.83 4.90
N ALA A 20 0.36 11.61 5.94
CA ALA A 20 1.70 12.15 6.13
C ALA A 20 2.75 11.04 6.29
N LEU A 21 2.46 10.01 7.08
CA LEU A 21 3.33 8.84 7.22
C LEU A 21 3.49 8.09 5.90
N LEU A 22 2.43 7.93 5.13
CA LEU A 22 2.49 7.30 3.81
C LEU A 22 3.43 8.06 2.87
N ILE A 23 3.34 9.39 2.85
CA ILE A 23 4.22 10.25 2.05
C ILE A 23 5.68 10.08 2.49
N ILE A 24 5.97 10.12 3.78
CA ILE A 24 7.32 9.96 4.32
C ILE A 24 7.90 8.58 3.95
N PHE A 25 7.12 7.51 4.13
CA PHE A 25 7.56 6.16 3.77
C PHE A 25 7.79 5.99 2.27
N SER A 26 6.95 6.59 1.43
CA SER A 26 7.12 6.52 -0.02
C SER A 26 8.38 7.28 -0.47
N GLU A 27 8.70 8.42 0.12
CA GLU A 27 9.96 9.13 -0.16
C GLU A 27 11.18 8.33 0.29
N LEU A 28 11.13 7.74 1.48
CA LEU A 28 12.20 6.88 1.98
C LEU A 28 12.43 5.70 1.03
N LEU A 29 11.36 5.10 0.52
CA LEU A 29 11.43 4.03 -0.47
C LEU A 29 12.11 4.48 -1.76
N VAL A 30 11.77 5.66 -2.28
CA VAL A 30 12.40 6.24 -3.48
C VAL A 30 13.90 6.41 -3.26
N VAL A 31 14.31 6.94 -2.11
CA VAL A 31 15.72 7.11 -1.76
C VAL A 31 16.45 5.76 -1.76
N VAL A 32 15.88 4.74 -1.12
CA VAL A 32 16.46 3.39 -1.06
C VAL A 32 16.59 2.78 -2.48
N LEU A 33 15.57 2.89 -3.30
CA LEU A 33 15.58 2.35 -4.68
C LEU A 33 16.63 3.04 -5.55
N LEU A 34 16.81 4.34 -5.40
CA LEU A 34 17.84 5.09 -6.13
C LEU A 34 19.25 4.72 -5.69
N PHE A 35 19.48 4.58 -4.39
CA PHE A 35 20.78 4.10 -3.89
C PHE A 35 21.11 2.70 -4.39
N ALA A 36 20.12 1.82 -4.45
CA ALA A 36 20.29 0.47 -4.99
C ALA A 36 20.59 0.48 -6.50
N GLY A 37 20.09 1.47 -7.26
CA GLY A 37 20.32 1.61 -8.69
C GLY A 37 21.69 2.18 -9.10
N GLY A 38 22.48 2.70 -8.18
CA GLY A 38 23.88 3.11 -8.36
C GLY A 38 24.14 4.39 -9.15
N LYS A 39 23.15 4.99 -9.79
CA LYS A 39 23.26 6.29 -10.49
C LYS A 39 22.13 7.22 -10.09
N ILE A 40 22.47 8.25 -9.34
CA ILE A 40 21.48 9.22 -8.86
C ILE A 40 21.63 10.51 -9.65
N THR A 41 20.59 10.87 -10.39
CA THR A 41 20.42 12.22 -10.96
C THR A 41 19.21 12.88 -10.31
N TRP A 42 19.28 14.20 -10.11
CA TRP A 42 18.17 14.95 -9.51
C TRP A 42 16.86 14.81 -10.29
N VAL A 43 16.96 14.69 -11.62
CA VAL A 43 15.80 14.51 -12.49
C VAL A 43 15.16 13.14 -12.26
N GLN A 44 15.98 12.08 -12.16
CA GLN A 44 15.47 10.73 -11.85
C GLN A 44 14.83 10.64 -10.48
N PHE A 45 15.43 11.30 -9.48
CA PHE A 45 14.85 11.39 -8.13
C PHE A 45 13.46 12.04 -8.19
N GLY A 46 13.34 13.20 -8.82
CA GLY A 46 12.07 13.92 -8.93
C GLY A 46 10.99 13.12 -9.66
N LEU A 47 11.33 12.47 -10.77
CA LEU A 47 10.39 11.63 -11.54
C LEU A 47 9.94 10.39 -10.75
N MET A 48 10.88 9.70 -10.09
CA MET A 48 10.58 8.54 -9.26
C MET A 48 9.71 8.91 -8.05
N SER A 49 10.06 9.99 -7.36
CA SER A 49 9.29 10.51 -6.24
C SER A 49 7.86 10.83 -6.66
N LEU A 50 7.69 11.60 -7.73
CA LEU A 50 6.38 11.94 -8.27
C LEU A 50 5.56 10.69 -8.61
N PHE A 51 6.17 9.71 -9.27
CA PHE A 51 5.52 8.47 -9.68
C PHE A 51 5.05 7.64 -8.47
N VAL A 52 5.94 7.43 -7.50
CA VAL A 52 5.62 6.66 -6.28
C VAL A 52 4.55 7.37 -5.44
N GLN A 53 4.64 8.70 -5.32
CA GLN A 53 3.64 9.49 -4.61
C GLN A 53 2.26 9.40 -5.26
N TRP A 54 2.17 9.46 -6.57
CA TRP A 54 0.91 9.29 -7.29
C TRP A 54 0.28 7.92 -7.04
N ILE A 55 1.08 6.85 -7.12
CA ILE A 55 0.58 5.49 -6.82
C ILE A 55 0.07 5.43 -5.38
N ALA A 56 0.84 5.94 -4.43
CA ALA A 56 0.49 5.89 -3.02
C ALA A 56 -0.79 6.68 -2.70
N LEU A 57 -0.88 7.93 -3.19
CA LEU A 57 -2.03 8.81 -2.93
C LEU A 57 -3.30 8.32 -3.62
N VAL A 58 -3.22 7.89 -4.88
CA VAL A 58 -4.38 7.35 -5.61
C VAL A 58 -4.86 6.06 -4.96
N SER A 59 -3.95 5.16 -4.60
CA SER A 59 -4.29 3.91 -3.90
C SER A 59 -4.96 4.19 -2.56
N ALA A 60 -4.42 5.12 -1.77
CA ALA A 60 -5.01 5.52 -0.49
C ALA A 60 -6.40 6.14 -0.68
N GLY A 61 -6.57 7.00 -1.69
CA GLY A 61 -7.84 7.62 -2.00
C GLY A 61 -8.91 6.60 -2.42
N VAL A 62 -8.55 5.63 -3.26
CA VAL A 62 -9.47 4.57 -3.68
C VAL A 62 -9.83 3.67 -2.50
N LEU A 63 -8.85 3.24 -1.69
CA LEU A 63 -9.11 2.43 -0.49
C LEU A 63 -9.97 3.17 0.53
N CYS A 64 -9.73 4.48 0.71
CA CYS A 64 -10.58 5.33 1.54
C CYS A 64 -12.03 5.37 1.05
N SER A 65 -12.23 5.51 -0.27
CA SER A 65 -13.57 5.53 -0.87
C SER A 65 -14.29 4.19 -0.73
N LEU A 66 -13.55 3.10 -0.75
CA LEU A 66 -14.07 1.74 -0.58
C LEU A 66 -14.17 1.29 0.89
N ARG A 67 -13.73 2.12 1.83
CA ARG A 67 -13.66 1.77 3.25
C ARG A 67 -14.97 1.20 3.80
N SER A 68 -16.10 1.86 3.52
CA SER A 68 -17.42 1.45 4.03
C SER A 68 -17.83 0.05 3.52
N TRP A 69 -17.41 -0.29 2.31
CA TRP A 69 -17.68 -1.60 1.71
C TRP A 69 -16.70 -2.67 2.21
N LEU A 70 -15.42 -2.32 2.32
CA LEU A 70 -14.37 -3.21 2.82
C LEU A 70 -14.57 -3.62 4.28
N LEU A 71 -15.12 -2.73 5.13
CA LEU A 71 -15.44 -3.03 6.52
C LEU A 71 -16.52 -4.12 6.69
N ARG A 72 -17.33 -4.35 5.67
CA ARG A 72 -18.36 -5.41 5.65
C ARG A 72 -17.80 -6.78 5.28
N LEU A 73 -16.57 -6.84 4.79
CA LEU A 73 -15.94 -8.05 4.30
C LEU A 73 -15.06 -8.71 5.38
N ASN A 74 -14.86 -10.01 5.23
CA ASN A 74 -13.89 -10.74 6.03
C ASN A 74 -12.48 -10.21 5.78
N PHE A 75 -11.59 -10.33 6.77
CA PHE A 75 -10.21 -9.85 6.65
C PHE A 75 -9.51 -10.33 5.38
N ARG A 76 -9.65 -11.63 5.05
CA ARG A 76 -9.01 -12.23 3.86
C ARG A 76 -9.50 -11.62 2.56
N LEU A 77 -10.81 -11.42 2.43
CA LEU A 77 -11.42 -10.82 1.25
C LEU A 77 -11.06 -9.33 1.14
N GLY A 78 -11.12 -8.59 2.24
CA GLY A 78 -10.73 -7.19 2.29
C GLY A 78 -9.26 -6.98 1.91
N ALA A 79 -8.37 -7.81 2.43
CA ALA A 79 -6.94 -7.78 2.10
C ALA A 79 -6.68 -8.10 0.63
N ALA A 80 -7.36 -9.11 0.07
CA ALA A 80 -7.25 -9.47 -1.34
C ALA A 80 -7.71 -8.33 -2.26
N ILE A 81 -8.83 -7.70 -1.95
CA ILE A 81 -9.37 -6.56 -2.71
C ILE A 81 -8.44 -5.35 -2.60
N ALA A 82 -7.94 -5.05 -1.41
CA ALA A 82 -6.96 -3.98 -1.22
C ALA A 82 -5.68 -4.23 -2.04
N PHE A 83 -5.17 -5.46 -2.03
CA PHE A 83 -4.02 -5.86 -2.84
C PHE A 83 -4.27 -5.65 -4.33
N VAL A 84 -5.37 -6.18 -4.85
CA VAL A 84 -5.73 -6.05 -6.28
C VAL A 84 -5.92 -4.58 -6.66
N THR A 85 -6.55 -3.78 -5.81
CA THR A 85 -6.74 -2.33 -6.04
C THR A 85 -5.41 -1.62 -6.21
N VAL A 86 -4.45 -1.86 -5.32
CA VAL A 86 -3.11 -1.26 -5.41
C VAL A 86 -2.40 -1.70 -6.70
N GLN A 87 -2.51 -2.98 -7.09
CA GLN A 87 -1.90 -3.47 -8.34
C GLN A 87 -2.52 -2.80 -9.58
N VAL A 88 -3.83 -2.66 -9.63
CA VAL A 88 -4.53 -1.99 -10.72
C VAL A 88 -4.10 -0.52 -10.81
N VAL A 89 -4.06 0.19 -9.69
CA VAL A 89 -3.59 1.59 -9.65
C VAL A 89 -2.14 1.70 -10.12
N ALA A 90 -1.26 0.83 -9.64
CA ALA A 90 0.15 0.82 -10.05
C ALA A 90 0.33 0.58 -11.55
N LEU A 91 -0.45 -0.34 -12.12
CA LEU A 91 -0.47 -0.59 -13.56
C LEU A 91 -0.98 0.61 -14.36
N LEU A 92 -2.08 1.22 -13.96
CA LEU A 92 -2.66 2.37 -14.65
C LEU A 92 -1.71 3.57 -14.63
N VAL A 93 -1.13 3.87 -13.48
CA VAL A 93 -0.15 4.96 -13.35
C VAL A 93 1.13 4.63 -14.13
N GLY A 94 1.56 3.36 -14.13
CA GLY A 94 2.67 2.87 -14.92
C GLY A 94 2.45 3.06 -16.43
N LEU A 95 1.29 2.68 -16.92
CA LEU A 95 0.90 2.86 -18.33
C LEU A 95 0.82 4.35 -18.70
N MET A 96 0.24 5.18 -17.83
CA MET A 96 0.22 6.62 -18.05
C MET A 96 1.62 7.21 -18.14
N ALA A 97 2.51 6.82 -17.25
CA ALA A 97 3.91 7.28 -17.24
C ALA A 97 4.65 6.87 -18.53
N GLU A 98 4.43 5.66 -19.02
CA GLU A 98 5.02 5.20 -20.28
C GLU A 98 4.47 5.98 -21.50
N TRP A 99 3.17 6.27 -21.49
CA TRP A 99 2.55 7.06 -22.55
C TRP A 99 3.05 8.50 -22.60
N VAL A 100 3.24 9.12 -21.44
CA VAL A 100 3.74 10.51 -21.32
C VAL A 100 5.23 10.62 -21.65
N LEU A 101 6.02 9.63 -21.23
CA LEU A 101 7.49 9.69 -21.31
C LEU A 101 8.05 9.08 -22.60
N ASP A 102 7.23 8.39 -23.38
CA ASP A 102 7.59 7.72 -24.66
C ASP A 102 8.98 7.06 -24.63
N ARG A 103 9.17 6.15 -23.68
CA ARG A 103 10.48 5.55 -23.37
C ARG A 103 10.97 4.48 -24.36
N GLY A 104 10.24 4.22 -25.43
CA GLY A 104 10.64 3.23 -26.44
C GLY A 104 10.45 1.77 -25.99
N PRO A 105 11.15 0.81 -26.62
CA PRO A 105 10.95 -0.63 -26.38
C PRO A 105 11.29 -1.05 -24.95
N GLY A 106 10.64 -2.12 -24.46
CA GLY A 106 10.83 -2.65 -23.12
C GLY A 106 9.69 -2.34 -22.13
N LEU A 107 8.54 -1.90 -22.63
CA LEU A 107 7.33 -1.63 -21.83
C LEU A 107 6.98 -2.77 -20.88
N LEU A 108 6.96 -4.01 -21.40
CA LEU A 108 6.56 -5.18 -20.61
C LEU A 108 7.49 -5.42 -19.41
N GLN A 109 8.80 -5.26 -19.61
CA GLN A 109 9.79 -5.44 -18.55
C GLN A 109 9.65 -4.38 -17.45
N ARG A 110 9.39 -3.11 -17.83
CA ARG A 110 9.19 -2.02 -16.86
C ARG A 110 7.89 -2.19 -16.07
N LEU A 111 6.79 -2.54 -16.74
CA LEU A 111 5.53 -2.83 -16.08
C LEU A 111 5.63 -4.04 -15.15
N ALA A 112 6.31 -5.11 -15.58
CA ALA A 112 6.58 -6.26 -14.72
C ALA A 112 7.39 -5.86 -13.48
N GLY A 113 8.37 -4.98 -13.60
CA GLY A 113 9.12 -4.43 -12.48
C GLY A 113 8.24 -3.66 -11.49
N VAL A 114 7.38 -2.77 -11.98
CA VAL A 114 6.43 -2.00 -11.16
C VAL A 114 5.49 -2.94 -10.40
N VAL A 115 4.90 -3.91 -11.08
CA VAL A 115 3.98 -4.89 -10.47
C VAL A 115 4.71 -5.73 -9.42
N THR A 116 5.92 -6.19 -9.70
CA THR A 116 6.70 -7.02 -8.77
C THR A 116 7.03 -6.24 -7.49
N ILE A 117 7.58 -5.04 -7.61
CA ILE A 117 7.93 -4.19 -6.46
C ILE A 117 6.67 -3.82 -5.66
N SER A 118 5.62 -3.40 -6.34
CA SER A 118 4.33 -3.07 -5.73
C SER A 118 3.72 -4.27 -4.99
N SER A 119 3.80 -5.47 -5.56
CA SER A 119 3.31 -6.71 -4.94
C SER A 119 4.09 -7.06 -3.67
N ILE A 120 5.40 -6.96 -3.69
CA ILE A 120 6.25 -7.24 -2.52
C ILE A 120 5.92 -6.26 -1.39
N ILE A 121 5.87 -4.96 -1.68
CA ILE A 121 5.61 -3.93 -0.67
C ILE A 121 4.20 -4.07 -0.11
N THR A 122 3.19 -4.25 -0.95
CA THR A 122 1.80 -4.40 -0.53
C THR A 122 1.61 -5.68 0.28
N GLY A 123 2.24 -6.77 -0.13
CA GLY A 123 2.22 -8.04 0.59
C GLY A 123 2.84 -7.93 1.99
N LEU A 124 3.98 -7.26 2.11
CA LEU A 124 4.64 -7.01 3.39
C LEU A 124 3.80 -6.11 4.30
N LEU A 125 3.20 -5.06 3.77
CA LEU A 125 2.31 -4.16 4.53
C LEU A 125 1.06 -4.89 5.02
N LEU A 126 0.41 -5.68 4.18
CA LEU A 126 -0.77 -6.46 4.56
C LEU A 126 -0.42 -7.49 5.64
N ARG A 127 0.73 -8.16 5.53
CA ARG A 127 1.20 -9.08 6.55
C ARG A 127 1.50 -8.37 7.86
N TYR A 128 2.13 -7.20 7.81
CA TYR A 128 2.38 -6.37 8.98
C TYR A 128 1.09 -5.99 9.70
N PHE A 129 0.10 -5.50 8.96
CA PHE A 129 -1.20 -5.15 9.53
C PHE A 129 -1.95 -6.36 10.11
N TYR A 130 -1.86 -7.51 9.46
CA TYR A 130 -2.45 -8.76 9.97
C TYR A 130 -1.83 -9.15 11.32
N VAL A 131 -0.52 -9.12 11.44
CA VAL A 131 0.19 -9.43 12.70
C VAL A 131 -0.17 -8.42 13.79
N GLN A 132 -0.20 -7.14 13.47
CA GLN A 132 -0.58 -6.08 14.40
C GLN A 132 -2.02 -6.24 14.92
N GLN A 133 -2.96 -6.56 14.06
CA GLN A 133 -4.34 -6.80 14.43
C GLN A 133 -4.45 -8.03 15.34
N ARG A 134 -3.74 -9.09 15.05
CA ARG A 134 -3.73 -10.31 15.86
C ARG A 134 -3.18 -10.07 17.26
N LEU A 135 -2.10 -9.29 17.37
CA LEU A 135 -1.53 -8.90 18.66
C LEU A 135 -2.51 -8.06 19.50
N ARG A 136 -3.19 -7.09 18.89
CA ARG A 136 -4.19 -6.27 19.58
C ARG A 136 -5.36 -7.12 20.12
N VAL A 137 -5.82 -8.09 19.36
CA VAL A 137 -6.89 -9.00 19.78
C VAL A 137 -6.43 -9.84 20.98
N GLN A 138 -5.19 -10.32 20.98
CA GLN A 138 -4.63 -11.08 22.10
C GLN A 138 -4.48 -10.22 23.36
N GLU A 139 -3.98 -9.00 23.25
CA GLU A 139 -3.87 -8.06 24.38
C GLU A 139 -5.24 -7.75 25.01
N GLN A 140 -6.25 -7.52 24.19
CA GLN A 140 -7.61 -7.27 24.67
C GLN A 140 -8.20 -8.50 25.39
N ALA A 141 -7.98 -9.70 24.85
CA ALA A 141 -8.42 -10.93 25.49
C ALA A 141 -7.73 -11.16 26.85
N GLU A 142 -6.43 -10.85 26.93
CA GLU A 142 -5.66 -10.94 28.18
C GLU A 142 -6.14 -9.94 29.22
N LEU A 143 -6.40 -8.69 28.82
CA LEU A 143 -6.96 -7.66 29.70
C LEU A 143 -8.34 -8.03 30.21
N GLN A 144 -9.19 -8.58 29.36
CA GLN A 144 -10.52 -9.07 29.79
C GLN A 144 -10.45 -10.22 30.77
N SER A 145 -9.50 -11.16 30.60
CA SER A 145 -9.32 -12.26 31.54
C SER A 145 -8.81 -11.81 32.91
N ARG A 146 -8.08 -10.69 32.98
CA ARG A 146 -7.60 -10.10 34.26
C ARG A 146 -8.69 -9.35 35.02
N ILE A 147 -9.71 -8.84 34.34
CA ILE A 147 -10.82 -8.11 34.95
C ILE A 147 -11.86 -9.05 35.56
N GLN A 148 -11.92 -10.28 35.11
CA GLN A 148 -12.73 -11.34 35.70
C GLN A 148 -11.92 -12.04 36.80
#